data_659361d2f15864be4e2f4e9aeb14e587
#
_entry.id   659361d2f15864be4e2f4e9aeb14e587
#
_cell.length_a   1.000
_cell.length_b   1.000
_cell.length_c   1.000
_cell.angle_alpha   90.00
_cell.angle_beta   90.00
_cell.angle_gamma   90.00
#
_symmetry.space_group_name_H-M   'P 1'
#
loop_
_entity.id
_entity.type
_entity.pdbx_description
1 polymer ?
#
loop_
_entity_poly.entity_id
_entity_poly.type
_entity_poly.pdbx_seq_one_letter_code
_entity_poly.pdbx_strand_id
1 'polypeptide(L)'
;MNTMYLEDYKRWAAAELEDPALARELKEIAGDDEQIKDRFAVALKFGTAGLRGVLGAGTNRMNIYVVRQATQGLANWVKTQGGSQSVAISYDSRINSDVFAKTAACVLAANGIHVRIYDALMPVPALSFATRYYKANAGIMITASHNPAKYNGYKAYGPDGCQMTDDAAAIVYAEIQKTDVLTGAKRIPFEEGLSSGMIQYVGEDCKEALYDAIKARSVRPGLCKTAGLKLVYSPLNGSGLVPVTRVLHDIGIDDITIVPEQQYPDGRFPTCPYPNPEIFEALKLGLELAEKNGADLMLATDPDADRVGIAIRCPDGSYELVSGNEMGVLLLDYICAGRIEKGTMPANPVAVKSIVSTPLADAVAKSYGVEMRNVLTGFKWIGDQIARLEAAGQVDRFIFGFEESYGYLAGPYVRDKYAIIGSMLICEMAAYYRSIGSSIKERLEEIYAKFGRYLNKVDSFEFPGLSGMEKMAGIMDGLRKNPPAEIGGYKVASVTDYQDTEKTGLPKANVLIYALEGGATVVVRPSGTEPKIKTYFTTLGKDLAQAQAQKDRLAAALKPLLA
;
A
#
# COMPACT_ATOMS: atom_id res chain seq x y z
N MET A 1 -39.47 9.05 -0.36
CA MET A 1 -38.08 9.20 -0.86
C MET A 1 -37.25 9.82 0.27
N ASN A 2 -36.07 9.29 0.51
CA ASN A 2 -35.22 9.85 1.59
C ASN A 2 -34.70 11.22 1.14
N THR A 3 -35.21 12.31 1.73
CA THR A 3 -34.86 13.71 1.41
C THR A 3 -33.74 14.25 2.31
N MET A 4 -33.20 13.43 3.20
CA MET A 4 -32.21 13.82 4.21
C MET A 4 -30.92 14.42 3.57
N TYR A 5 -30.51 13.93 2.39
CA TYR A 5 -29.35 14.49 1.68
C TYR A 5 -29.58 15.95 1.21
N LEU A 6 -30.83 16.34 0.92
CA LEU A 6 -31.17 17.72 0.58
C LEU A 6 -31.12 18.64 1.80
N GLU A 7 -31.46 18.12 2.97
CA GLU A 7 -31.35 18.87 4.22
C GLU A 7 -29.88 19.10 4.59
N ASP A 8 -29.04 18.07 4.44
CA ASP A 8 -27.60 18.16 4.62
C ASP A 8 -26.98 19.17 3.65
N TYR A 9 -27.33 19.09 2.37
CA TYR A 9 -26.88 20.07 1.38
C TYR A 9 -27.28 21.50 1.76
N LYS A 10 -28.56 21.75 2.11
CA LYS A 10 -29.04 23.09 2.52
C LYS A 10 -28.30 23.60 3.75
N ARG A 11 -28.04 22.73 4.72
CA ARG A 11 -27.26 23.06 5.91
C ARG A 11 -25.83 23.49 5.56
N TRP A 12 -25.15 22.74 4.67
CA TRP A 12 -23.82 23.09 4.21
C TRP A 12 -23.81 24.39 3.38
N ALA A 13 -24.78 24.58 2.50
CA ALA A 13 -24.89 25.76 1.66
C ALA A 13 -25.21 27.04 2.47
N ALA A 14 -25.88 26.92 3.62
CA ALA A 14 -26.17 28.01 4.53
C ALA A 14 -25.05 28.30 5.55
N ALA A 15 -24.10 27.40 5.71
CA ALA A 15 -22.99 27.56 6.65
C ALA A 15 -21.93 28.54 6.11
N GLU A 16 -21.33 29.31 7.00
CA GLU A 16 -20.15 30.12 6.70
C GLU A 16 -18.92 29.19 6.68
N LEU A 17 -18.57 28.70 5.47
CA LEU A 17 -17.46 27.76 5.29
C LEU A 17 -16.12 28.49 5.26
N GLU A 18 -15.13 27.96 5.99
CA GLU A 18 -13.77 28.51 6.05
C GLU A 18 -13.01 28.38 4.71
N ASP A 19 -13.33 27.34 3.93
CA ASP A 19 -12.77 27.16 2.60
C ASP A 19 -13.71 27.74 1.53
N PRO A 20 -13.36 28.89 0.91
CA PRO A 20 -14.18 29.52 -0.11
C PRO A 20 -14.41 28.67 -1.36
N ALA A 21 -13.51 27.70 -1.64
CA ALA A 21 -13.66 26.79 -2.77
C ALA A 21 -14.85 25.87 -2.56
N LEU A 22 -15.03 25.32 -1.36
CA LEU A 22 -16.19 24.50 -1.01
C LEU A 22 -17.50 25.27 -1.11
N ALA A 23 -17.51 26.53 -0.68
CA ALA A 23 -18.70 27.38 -0.77
C ALA A 23 -19.08 27.70 -2.23
N ARG A 24 -18.09 27.89 -3.12
CA ARG A 24 -18.33 28.05 -4.57
C ARG A 24 -18.89 26.77 -5.18
N GLU A 25 -18.29 25.64 -4.89
CA GLU A 25 -18.71 24.33 -5.38
C GLU A 25 -20.17 24.02 -4.99
N LEU A 26 -20.58 24.31 -3.76
CA LEU A 26 -21.98 24.15 -3.34
C LEU A 26 -22.95 25.04 -4.12
N LYS A 27 -22.55 26.24 -4.51
CA LYS A 27 -23.37 27.13 -5.37
C LYS A 27 -23.46 26.59 -6.80
N GLU A 28 -22.37 26.03 -7.33
CA GLU A 28 -22.31 25.48 -8.70
C GLU A 28 -23.23 24.28 -8.88
N ILE A 29 -23.37 23.42 -7.84
CA ILE A 29 -24.27 22.26 -7.88
C ILE A 29 -25.71 22.58 -7.46
N ALA A 30 -26.04 23.84 -7.19
CA ALA A 30 -27.39 24.24 -6.76
C ALA A 30 -28.44 23.85 -7.83
N GLY A 31 -29.41 23.01 -7.44
CA GLY A 31 -30.44 22.50 -8.36
C GLY A 31 -30.06 21.23 -9.14
N ASP A 32 -28.83 20.77 -9.06
CA ASP A 32 -28.40 19.47 -9.61
C ASP A 32 -28.57 18.35 -8.57
N ASP A 33 -29.73 17.70 -8.61
CA ASP A 33 -30.09 16.65 -7.62
C ASP A 33 -29.13 15.46 -7.64
N GLU A 34 -28.61 15.10 -8.81
CA GLU A 34 -27.64 13.99 -8.96
C GLU A 34 -26.32 14.30 -8.25
N GLN A 35 -25.76 15.49 -8.47
CA GLN A 35 -24.54 15.95 -7.81
C GLN A 35 -24.74 16.13 -6.29
N ILE A 36 -25.88 16.66 -5.88
CA ILE A 36 -26.21 16.82 -4.46
C ILE A 36 -26.32 15.44 -3.80
N LYS A 37 -27.02 14.50 -4.41
CA LYS A 37 -27.17 13.14 -3.92
C LYS A 37 -25.84 12.41 -3.81
N ASP A 38 -24.98 12.50 -4.83
CA ASP A 38 -23.65 11.88 -4.85
C ASP A 38 -22.77 12.37 -3.68
N ARG A 39 -22.92 13.62 -3.26
CA ARG A 39 -22.10 14.25 -2.21
C ARG A 39 -22.66 14.10 -0.81
N PHE A 40 -23.98 13.90 -0.64
CA PHE A 40 -24.65 13.97 0.64
C PHE A 40 -25.49 12.75 1.02
N ALA A 41 -25.82 11.85 0.06
CA ALA A 41 -26.68 10.69 0.36
C ALA A 41 -26.04 9.66 1.29
N VAL A 42 -24.70 9.58 1.28
CA VAL A 42 -23.93 8.68 2.13
C VAL A 42 -22.70 9.45 2.61
N ALA A 43 -22.37 9.38 3.89
CA ALA A 43 -21.10 9.90 4.40
C ALA A 43 -19.93 8.94 4.09
N LEU A 44 -18.71 9.47 3.97
CA LEU A 44 -17.52 8.63 3.89
C LEU A 44 -17.43 7.71 5.11
N LYS A 45 -17.28 6.43 4.85
CA LYS A 45 -17.11 5.44 5.92
C LYS A 45 -15.65 5.37 6.35
N PHE A 46 -15.43 5.45 7.65
CA PHE A 46 -14.15 5.13 8.26
C PHE A 46 -14.05 3.60 8.38
N GLY A 47 -13.29 2.99 7.48
CA GLY A 47 -13.02 1.56 7.49
C GLY A 47 -11.62 1.27 7.99
N THR A 48 -11.19 0.01 7.90
CA THR A 48 -9.85 -0.45 8.29
C THR A 48 -8.71 0.24 7.53
N ALA A 49 -9.00 0.77 6.33
CA ALA A 49 -8.08 1.60 5.56
C ALA A 49 -8.24 3.11 5.86
N GLY A 50 -9.04 3.49 6.88
CA GLY A 50 -9.39 4.87 7.17
C GLY A 50 -10.46 5.43 6.22
N LEU A 51 -10.38 6.73 5.89
CA LEU A 51 -11.23 7.40 4.91
C LEU A 51 -10.52 7.49 3.56
N ARG A 52 -11.26 7.37 2.47
CA ARG A 52 -10.81 7.70 1.11
C ARG A 52 -11.97 8.22 0.30
N GLY A 53 -11.78 9.36 -0.36
CA GLY A 53 -12.83 9.96 -1.19
C GLY A 53 -12.29 10.98 -2.16
N VAL A 54 -13.18 11.44 -3.04
CA VAL A 54 -12.92 12.57 -3.93
C VAL A 54 -12.87 13.85 -3.11
N LEU A 55 -11.96 14.77 -3.46
CA LEU A 55 -11.90 16.11 -2.86
C LEU A 55 -13.16 16.91 -3.20
N GLY A 56 -13.64 17.74 -2.29
CA GLY A 56 -14.75 18.66 -2.54
C GLY A 56 -15.72 18.84 -1.37
N ALA A 57 -16.80 19.57 -1.62
CA ALA A 57 -17.84 19.84 -0.65
C ALA A 57 -18.81 18.65 -0.48
N GLY A 58 -19.16 18.34 0.78
CA GLY A 58 -20.11 17.29 1.14
C GLY A 58 -19.58 16.27 2.13
N THR A 59 -20.48 15.47 2.68
CA THR A 59 -20.16 14.42 3.66
C THR A 59 -19.54 13.18 3.00
N ASN A 60 -19.76 12.97 1.70
CA ASN A 60 -19.15 11.92 0.88
C ASN A 60 -17.91 12.44 0.12
N ARG A 61 -17.23 13.45 0.65
CA ARG A 61 -16.04 14.06 0.06
C ARG A 61 -14.95 14.26 1.11
N MET A 62 -13.69 14.25 0.63
CA MET A 62 -12.56 14.64 1.47
C MET A 62 -12.44 16.18 1.50
N ASN A 63 -12.55 16.74 2.69
CA ASN A 63 -12.41 18.16 2.97
C ASN A 63 -12.05 18.38 4.44
N ILE A 64 -11.74 19.63 4.82
CA ILE A 64 -11.32 19.97 6.19
C ILE A 64 -12.37 19.59 7.26
N TYR A 65 -13.64 19.63 6.94
CA TYR A 65 -14.73 19.32 7.89
C TYR A 65 -14.80 17.82 8.18
N VAL A 66 -14.71 16.99 7.14
CA VAL A 66 -14.68 15.52 7.27
C VAL A 66 -13.40 15.08 7.98
N VAL A 67 -12.25 15.71 7.69
CA VAL A 67 -10.99 15.45 8.42
C VAL A 67 -11.11 15.83 9.90
N ARG A 68 -11.71 16.98 10.22
CA ARG A 68 -11.97 17.40 11.62
C ARG A 68 -12.87 16.42 12.35
N GLN A 69 -13.95 16.00 11.72
CA GLN A 69 -14.88 15.02 12.29
C GLN A 69 -14.18 13.68 12.57
N ALA A 70 -13.43 13.18 11.60
CA ALA A 70 -12.67 11.93 11.75
C ALA A 70 -11.62 12.04 12.87
N THR A 71 -10.90 13.16 12.93
CA THR A 71 -9.88 13.39 13.94
C THR A 71 -10.47 13.57 15.33
N GLN A 72 -11.65 14.18 15.47
CA GLN A 72 -12.34 14.26 16.76
C GLN A 72 -12.74 12.86 17.27
N GLY A 73 -13.24 12.01 16.39
CA GLY A 73 -13.53 10.61 16.74
C GLY A 73 -12.28 9.84 17.17
N LEU A 74 -11.17 10.01 16.44
CA LEU A 74 -9.89 9.43 16.83
C LEU A 74 -9.39 10.00 18.18
N ALA A 75 -9.51 11.32 18.41
CA ALA A 75 -9.13 11.95 19.66
C ALA A 75 -9.93 11.39 20.84
N ASN A 76 -11.24 11.20 20.67
CA ASN A 76 -12.07 10.58 21.69
C ASN A 76 -11.59 9.17 22.05
N TRP A 77 -11.26 8.36 21.04
CA TRP A 77 -10.71 7.02 21.24
C TRP A 77 -9.34 7.07 21.93
N VAL A 78 -8.41 7.94 21.49
CA VAL A 78 -7.07 8.08 22.11
C VAL A 78 -7.18 8.39 23.60
N LYS A 79 -8.11 9.24 24.01
CA LYS A 79 -8.35 9.57 25.42
C LYS A 79 -8.78 8.37 26.28
N THR A 80 -9.35 7.34 25.67
CA THR A 80 -9.72 6.10 26.39
C THR A 80 -8.54 5.15 26.55
N GLN A 81 -7.44 5.40 25.81
CA GLN A 81 -6.24 4.59 25.88
C GLN A 81 -5.30 5.13 26.98
N GLY A 82 -4.59 4.25 27.65
CA GLY A 82 -3.46 4.68 28.50
C GLY A 82 -2.29 5.20 27.66
N GLY A 83 -1.19 5.59 28.31
CA GLY A 83 0.07 5.91 27.65
C GLY A 83 0.30 7.42 27.45
N SER A 84 1.02 7.77 26.39
CA SER A 84 1.60 9.11 26.18
C SER A 84 0.57 10.20 25.81
N GLN A 85 -0.66 9.83 25.48
CA GLN A 85 -1.68 10.73 24.92
C GLN A 85 -1.10 11.54 23.75
N SER A 86 -0.48 10.84 22.79
CA SER A 86 0.17 11.48 21.65
C SER A 86 -0.18 10.78 20.33
N VAL A 87 -0.07 11.53 19.22
CA VAL A 87 -0.34 11.06 17.86
C VAL A 87 0.76 11.55 16.91
N ALA A 88 1.28 10.65 16.08
CA ALA A 88 2.18 11.01 14.98
C ALA A 88 1.39 11.30 13.71
N ILE A 89 1.85 12.26 12.88
CA ILE A 89 1.18 12.63 11.62
C ILE A 89 2.20 12.73 10.50
N SER A 90 1.89 12.10 9.36
CA SER A 90 2.60 12.24 8.10
C SER A 90 1.63 12.49 6.95
N TYR A 91 2.15 12.95 5.82
CA TYR A 91 1.36 13.25 4.63
C TYR A 91 2.19 13.12 3.35
N ASP A 92 1.51 12.87 2.24
CA ASP A 92 2.11 12.79 0.91
C ASP A 92 1.98 14.10 0.11
N SER A 93 2.28 14.04 -1.19
CA SER A 93 2.26 15.19 -2.11
C SER A 93 0.87 15.58 -2.62
N ARG A 94 -0.19 14.86 -2.26
CA ARG A 94 -1.53 15.08 -2.84
C ARG A 94 -2.09 16.45 -2.48
N ILE A 95 -2.99 16.95 -3.35
CA ILE A 95 -3.70 18.21 -3.14
C ILE A 95 -4.30 18.21 -1.74
N ASN A 96 -4.03 19.25 -0.96
CA ASN A 96 -4.50 19.48 0.42
C ASN A 96 -3.97 18.47 1.47
N SER A 97 -2.98 17.62 1.17
CA SER A 97 -2.46 16.68 2.18
C SER A 97 -1.83 17.40 3.37
N ASP A 98 -1.07 18.46 3.14
CA ASP A 98 -0.49 19.31 4.19
C ASP A 98 -1.56 20.07 4.99
N VAL A 99 -2.60 20.59 4.31
CA VAL A 99 -3.75 21.26 4.95
C VAL A 99 -4.51 20.29 5.85
N PHE A 100 -4.77 19.07 5.38
CA PHE A 100 -5.48 18.07 6.16
C PHE A 100 -4.65 17.56 7.34
N ALA A 101 -3.32 17.39 7.16
CA ALA A 101 -2.41 17.03 8.25
C ALA A 101 -2.39 18.10 9.36
N LYS A 102 -2.25 19.37 9.01
CA LYS A 102 -2.33 20.49 9.95
C LYS A 102 -3.72 20.59 10.60
N THR A 103 -4.78 20.37 9.83
CA THR A 103 -6.17 20.35 10.36
C THR A 103 -6.33 19.26 11.43
N ALA A 104 -5.81 18.06 11.19
CA ALA A 104 -5.84 16.99 12.17
C ALA A 104 -5.01 17.36 13.44
N ALA A 105 -3.82 17.93 13.26
CA ALA A 105 -2.98 18.38 14.36
C ALA A 105 -3.70 19.40 15.27
N CYS A 106 -4.39 20.37 14.68
CA CYS A 106 -5.18 21.39 15.40
C CYS A 106 -6.31 20.79 16.24
N VAL A 107 -6.99 19.77 15.73
CA VAL A 107 -8.04 19.06 16.48
C VAL A 107 -7.46 18.26 17.64
N LEU A 108 -6.40 17.51 17.42
CA LEU A 108 -5.75 16.73 18.47
C LEU A 108 -5.24 17.61 19.61
N ALA A 109 -4.52 18.69 19.27
CA ALA A 109 -3.99 19.65 20.24
C ALA A 109 -5.10 20.28 21.09
N ALA A 110 -6.23 20.69 20.47
CA ALA A 110 -7.40 21.22 21.19
C ALA A 110 -8.06 20.19 22.13
N ASN A 111 -7.81 18.91 21.91
CA ASN A 111 -8.27 17.82 22.77
C ASN A 111 -7.25 17.42 23.84
N GLY A 112 -6.14 18.15 23.99
CA GLY A 112 -5.08 17.87 24.97
C GLY A 112 -4.16 16.70 24.59
N ILE A 113 -4.13 16.35 23.29
CA ILE A 113 -3.30 15.25 22.75
C ILE A 113 -2.06 15.87 22.11
N HIS A 114 -0.88 15.42 22.51
CA HIS A 114 0.38 15.84 21.91
C HIS A 114 0.53 15.34 20.49
N VAL A 115 1.02 16.18 19.59
CA VAL A 115 1.18 15.85 18.17
C VAL A 115 2.65 15.89 17.77
N ARG A 116 3.10 14.85 17.07
CA ARG A 116 4.35 14.81 16.32
C ARG A 116 4.05 14.80 14.84
N ILE A 117 4.21 15.92 14.15
CA ILE A 117 3.95 16.07 12.71
C ILE A 117 5.25 16.20 11.94
N TYR A 118 5.37 15.55 10.78
CA TYR A 118 6.49 15.81 9.90
C TYR A 118 6.40 17.24 9.31
N ASP A 119 7.54 17.91 9.25
CA ASP A 119 7.68 19.28 8.72
C ASP A 119 7.61 19.33 7.18
N ALA A 120 7.90 18.20 6.53
CA ALA A 120 7.76 17.98 5.10
C ALA A 120 7.00 16.68 4.83
N LEU A 121 6.56 16.47 3.59
CA LEU A 121 5.95 15.21 3.16
C LEU A 121 6.93 14.03 3.37
N MET A 122 6.40 12.93 3.89
CA MET A 122 7.18 11.72 4.17
C MET A 122 6.37 10.46 3.84
N PRO A 123 7.06 9.36 3.48
CA PRO A 123 6.41 8.08 3.19
C PRO A 123 5.53 7.53 4.31
N VAL A 124 4.52 6.73 3.93
CA VAL A 124 3.66 6.02 4.89
C VAL A 124 4.45 5.29 5.98
N PRO A 125 5.50 4.51 5.67
CA PRO A 125 6.20 3.77 6.71
C PRO A 125 7.02 4.65 7.65
N ALA A 126 7.36 5.87 7.26
CA ALA A 126 7.97 6.83 8.19
C ALA A 126 7.00 7.19 9.32
N LEU A 127 5.68 7.27 9.03
CA LEU A 127 4.67 7.40 10.08
C LEU A 127 4.66 6.19 11.02
N SER A 128 4.66 4.96 10.48
CA SER A 128 4.71 3.73 11.26
C SER A 128 5.92 3.75 12.22
N PHE A 129 7.09 4.18 11.72
CA PHE A 129 8.30 4.31 12.52
C PHE A 129 8.16 5.38 13.62
N ALA A 130 7.73 6.59 13.26
CA ALA A 130 7.57 7.70 14.23
C ALA A 130 6.56 7.35 15.32
N THR A 131 5.43 6.69 14.96
CA THR A 131 4.44 6.22 15.94
C THR A 131 5.08 5.30 16.99
N ARG A 132 5.91 4.37 16.56
CA ARG A 132 6.64 3.46 17.46
C ARG A 132 7.76 4.15 18.22
N TYR A 133 8.56 4.98 17.54
CA TYR A 133 9.69 5.70 18.10
C TYR A 133 9.28 6.60 19.28
N TYR A 134 8.21 7.38 19.12
CA TYR A 134 7.65 8.24 20.15
C TYR A 134 6.68 7.53 21.09
N LYS A 135 6.42 6.23 20.90
CA LYS A 135 5.42 5.45 21.64
C LYS A 135 4.05 6.15 21.63
N ALA A 136 3.68 6.68 20.49
CA ALA A 136 2.40 7.37 20.31
C ALA A 136 1.23 6.39 20.37
N ASN A 137 0.06 6.87 20.82
CA ASN A 137 -1.16 6.08 20.91
C ASN A 137 -1.75 5.78 19.53
N ALA A 138 -1.46 6.63 18.53
CA ALA A 138 -1.93 6.46 17.17
C ALA A 138 -1.02 7.16 16.17
N GLY A 139 -1.20 6.85 14.90
CA GLY A 139 -0.64 7.56 13.76
C GLY A 139 -1.69 7.96 12.76
N ILE A 140 -1.49 9.08 12.07
CA ILE A 140 -2.35 9.56 10.98
C ILE A 140 -1.51 9.76 9.72
N MET A 141 -1.89 9.12 8.62
CA MET A 141 -1.32 9.37 7.30
C MET A 141 -2.37 9.97 6.37
N ILE A 142 -2.06 11.15 5.84
CA ILE A 142 -2.90 11.80 4.84
C ILE A 142 -2.40 11.40 3.45
N THR A 143 -3.12 10.50 2.81
CA THR A 143 -2.79 9.94 1.49
C THR A 143 -3.96 9.18 0.89
N ALA A 144 -4.01 9.09 -0.44
CA ALA A 144 -4.82 8.12 -1.17
C ALA A 144 -3.95 7.18 -2.02
N SER A 145 -2.67 6.98 -1.63
CA SER A 145 -1.70 6.11 -2.31
C SER A 145 -1.61 6.47 -3.82
N HIS A 146 -1.77 5.52 -4.71
CA HIS A 146 -1.68 5.65 -6.16
C HIS A 146 -2.99 6.06 -6.88
N ASN A 147 -4.03 6.44 -6.15
CA ASN A 147 -5.29 6.87 -6.76
C ASN A 147 -5.11 8.16 -7.58
N PRO A 148 -5.99 8.47 -8.56
CA PRO A 148 -5.95 9.72 -9.30
C PRO A 148 -5.93 10.98 -8.42
N ALA A 149 -5.47 12.11 -8.98
CA ALA A 149 -5.28 13.39 -8.29
C ALA A 149 -6.53 13.91 -7.53
N LYS A 150 -7.72 13.61 -8.04
CA LYS A 150 -8.99 14.03 -7.41
C LYS A 150 -9.28 13.35 -6.07
N TYR A 151 -8.54 12.31 -5.68
CA TYR A 151 -8.72 11.59 -4.42
C TYR A 151 -7.72 12.05 -3.36
N ASN A 152 -8.16 12.05 -2.11
CA ASN A 152 -7.29 12.05 -0.94
C ASN A 152 -7.88 11.09 0.12
N GLY A 153 -7.15 10.91 1.23
CA GLY A 153 -7.57 9.99 2.28
C GLY A 153 -6.93 10.30 3.62
N TYR A 154 -7.38 9.57 4.63
CA TYR A 154 -6.95 9.67 6.01
C TYR A 154 -6.82 8.24 6.55
N LYS A 155 -5.60 7.71 6.63
CA LYS A 155 -5.32 6.39 7.21
C LYS A 155 -4.99 6.53 8.69
N ALA A 156 -5.52 5.68 9.55
CA ALA A 156 -5.20 5.64 10.98
C ALA A 156 -4.41 4.38 11.35
N TYR A 157 -3.43 4.55 12.22
CA TYR A 157 -2.49 3.54 12.69
C TYR A 157 -2.57 3.39 14.20
N GLY A 158 -2.43 2.16 14.70
CA GLY A 158 -2.35 1.86 16.12
C GLY A 158 -0.97 2.14 16.73
N PRO A 159 -0.82 1.97 18.05
CA PRO A 159 0.44 2.22 18.77
C PRO A 159 1.57 1.27 18.35
N ASP A 160 1.23 0.14 17.78
CA ASP A 160 2.18 -0.83 17.22
C ASP A 160 2.76 -0.42 15.86
N GLY A 161 2.25 0.68 15.27
CA GLY A 161 2.63 1.17 13.95
C GLY A 161 1.97 0.44 12.79
N CYS A 162 1.01 -0.48 13.05
CA CYS A 162 0.16 -1.08 12.02
C CYS A 162 -1.06 -0.21 11.71
N GLN A 163 -1.64 -0.33 10.52
CA GLN A 163 -2.99 0.19 10.30
C GLN A 163 -3.95 -0.40 11.33
N MET A 164 -4.90 0.43 11.80
CA MET A 164 -5.84 0.01 12.84
C MET A 164 -6.56 -1.29 12.48
N THR A 165 -6.76 -2.15 13.48
CA THR A 165 -7.59 -3.35 13.38
C THR A 165 -9.04 -2.97 13.15
N ASP A 166 -9.83 -3.93 12.67
CA ASP A 166 -11.26 -3.74 12.39
C ASP A 166 -12.03 -3.31 13.66
N ASP A 167 -11.69 -3.88 14.83
CA ASP A 167 -12.32 -3.54 16.11
C ASP A 167 -12.00 -2.11 16.55
N ALA A 168 -10.73 -1.68 16.49
CA ALA A 168 -10.33 -0.33 16.82
C ALA A 168 -10.96 0.69 15.85
N ALA A 169 -10.97 0.39 14.55
CA ALA A 169 -11.60 1.23 13.53
C ALA A 169 -13.11 1.37 13.75
N ALA A 170 -13.80 0.31 14.17
CA ALA A 170 -15.23 0.35 14.48
C ALA A 170 -15.53 1.26 15.69
N ILE A 171 -14.69 1.23 16.73
CA ILE A 171 -14.83 2.12 17.90
C ILE A 171 -14.61 3.58 17.48
N VAL A 172 -13.55 3.87 16.72
CA VAL A 172 -13.28 5.22 16.20
C VAL A 172 -14.44 5.70 15.33
N TYR A 173 -14.97 4.83 14.44
CA TYR A 173 -16.11 5.18 13.59
C TYR A 173 -17.37 5.51 14.40
N ALA A 174 -17.64 4.78 15.47
CA ALA A 174 -18.76 5.09 16.35
C ALA A 174 -18.62 6.49 17.01
N GLU A 175 -17.40 6.89 17.35
CA GLU A 175 -17.13 8.24 17.88
C GLU A 175 -17.24 9.32 16.78
N ILE A 176 -16.82 9.02 15.56
CA ILE A 176 -17.00 9.91 14.40
C ILE A 176 -18.49 10.22 14.18
N GLN A 177 -19.35 9.17 14.24
CA GLN A 177 -20.80 9.33 14.03
C GLN A 177 -21.49 10.19 15.10
N LYS A 178 -20.95 10.32 16.31
CA LYS A 178 -21.46 11.20 17.36
C LYS A 178 -21.04 12.66 17.17
N THR A 179 -20.08 12.92 16.29
CA THR A 179 -19.49 14.24 16.08
C THR A 179 -20.17 14.94 14.92
N ASP A 180 -20.74 16.12 15.13
CA ASP A 180 -21.28 16.93 14.06
C ASP A 180 -20.18 17.39 13.09
N VAL A 181 -20.40 17.20 11.79
CA VAL A 181 -19.37 17.41 10.77
C VAL A 181 -18.92 18.87 10.64
N LEU A 182 -19.82 19.83 10.84
CA LEU A 182 -19.52 21.26 10.70
C LEU A 182 -19.01 21.89 12.00
N THR A 183 -19.58 21.50 13.15
CA THR A 183 -19.39 22.19 14.42
C THR A 183 -18.87 21.33 15.57
N GLY A 184 -18.85 20.01 15.42
CA GLY A 184 -18.59 19.08 16.53
C GLY A 184 -17.12 18.93 16.92
N ALA A 185 -16.18 19.31 16.07
CA ALA A 185 -14.75 19.16 16.35
C ALA A 185 -14.18 20.39 17.07
N LYS A 186 -13.47 20.17 18.18
CA LYS A 186 -12.64 21.19 18.84
C LYS A 186 -11.39 21.46 18.00
N ARG A 187 -10.91 22.70 17.99
CA ARG A 187 -9.66 23.05 17.33
C ARG A 187 -9.02 24.29 17.96
N ILE A 188 -7.70 24.40 17.82
CA ILE A 188 -6.90 25.60 18.07
C ILE A 188 -6.18 25.99 16.78
N PRO A 189 -5.71 27.22 16.62
CA PRO A 189 -4.80 27.59 15.54
C PRO A 189 -3.51 26.78 15.57
N PHE A 190 -2.97 26.45 14.40
CA PHE A 190 -1.75 25.63 14.29
C PHE A 190 -0.55 26.28 15.01
N GLU A 191 -0.39 27.60 14.84
CA GLU A 191 0.70 28.36 15.48
C GLU A 191 0.55 28.41 17.01
N GLU A 192 -0.67 28.41 17.54
CA GLU A 192 -0.92 28.27 18.97
C GLU A 192 -0.50 26.88 19.47
N GLY A 193 -0.81 25.84 18.67
CA GLY A 193 -0.36 24.48 18.97
C GLY A 193 1.16 24.36 19.01
N LEU A 194 1.87 25.00 18.08
CA LEU A 194 3.34 25.04 18.08
C LEU A 194 3.89 25.82 19.28
N SER A 195 3.39 27.01 19.54
CA SER A 195 3.89 27.88 20.62
C SER A 195 3.63 27.32 22.02
N SER A 196 2.53 26.58 22.19
CA SER A 196 2.22 25.85 23.44
C SER A 196 2.98 24.54 23.59
N GLY A 197 3.66 24.05 22.56
CA GLY A 197 4.34 22.74 22.55
C GLY A 197 3.40 21.53 22.41
N MET A 198 2.11 21.75 22.23
CA MET A 198 1.15 20.67 21.95
C MET A 198 1.36 20.06 20.57
N ILE A 199 1.83 20.85 19.60
CA ILE A 199 2.25 20.40 18.29
C ILE A 199 3.77 20.59 18.21
N GLN A 200 4.48 19.54 17.82
CA GLN A 200 5.91 19.56 17.61
C GLN A 200 6.25 18.84 16.31
N TYR A 201 7.28 19.31 15.63
CA TYR A 201 7.79 18.58 14.49
C TYR A 201 8.51 17.30 14.90
N VAL A 202 8.50 16.29 14.02
CA VAL A 202 9.31 15.08 14.18
C VAL A 202 10.78 15.49 14.15
N GLY A 203 11.54 15.09 15.16
CA GLY A 203 12.94 15.46 15.29
C GLY A 203 13.86 14.76 14.28
N GLU A 204 15.02 15.35 14.03
CA GLU A 204 16.05 14.75 13.16
C GLU A 204 16.56 13.42 13.73
N ASP A 205 16.59 13.28 15.07
CA ASP A 205 16.93 12.02 15.74
C ASP A 205 16.03 10.85 15.31
N CYS A 206 14.73 11.08 15.18
CA CYS A 206 13.79 10.09 14.68
C CYS A 206 14.00 9.78 13.18
N LYS A 207 14.24 10.82 12.37
CA LYS A 207 14.50 10.66 10.93
C LYS A 207 15.79 9.87 10.68
N GLU A 208 16.89 10.21 11.36
CA GLU A 208 18.15 9.49 11.24
C GLU A 208 18.06 8.04 11.75
N ALA A 209 17.36 7.81 12.87
CA ALA A 209 17.11 6.46 13.36
C ALA A 209 16.34 5.60 12.37
N LEU A 210 15.40 6.18 11.61
CA LEU A 210 14.70 5.49 10.51
C LEU A 210 15.68 5.10 9.39
N TYR A 211 16.52 6.03 8.93
CA TYR A 211 17.50 5.75 7.87
C TYR A 211 18.50 4.69 8.31
N ASP A 212 18.96 4.73 9.56
CA ASP A 212 19.86 3.72 10.12
C ASP A 212 19.17 2.35 10.21
N ALA A 213 17.90 2.29 10.59
CA ALA A 213 17.13 1.06 10.62
C ALA A 213 16.95 0.46 9.21
N ILE A 214 16.80 1.27 8.16
CA ILE A 214 16.76 0.83 6.77
C ILE A 214 18.13 0.26 6.36
N LYS A 215 19.21 1.04 6.53
CA LYS A 215 20.58 0.65 6.15
C LYS A 215 21.05 -0.62 6.84
N ALA A 216 20.64 -0.81 8.10
CA ALA A 216 20.90 -2.03 8.85
C ALA A 216 20.26 -3.30 8.25
N ARG A 217 19.38 -3.18 7.27
CA ARG A 217 18.80 -4.33 6.52
C ARG A 217 19.58 -4.70 5.27
N SER A 218 20.65 -3.95 4.91
CA SER A 218 21.55 -4.35 3.84
C SER A 218 22.10 -5.76 4.10
N VAL A 219 22.03 -6.60 3.08
CA VAL A 219 22.48 -8.00 3.13
C VAL A 219 23.98 -8.09 2.88
N ARG A 220 24.50 -7.21 2.02
CA ARG A 220 25.93 -7.13 1.66
C ARG A 220 26.44 -5.68 1.77
N PRO A 221 26.60 -5.16 2.99
CA PRO A 221 27.00 -3.76 3.20
C PRO A 221 28.31 -3.41 2.47
N GLY A 222 28.31 -2.24 1.82
CA GLY A 222 29.47 -1.71 1.09
C GLY A 222 29.60 -2.21 -0.36
N LEU A 223 28.84 -3.20 -0.78
CA LEU A 223 28.92 -3.75 -2.13
C LEU A 223 28.60 -2.72 -3.21
N CYS A 224 27.61 -1.86 -3.00
CA CYS A 224 27.17 -0.86 -3.97
C CYS A 224 28.26 0.18 -4.32
N LYS A 225 29.18 0.47 -3.39
CA LYS A 225 30.26 1.46 -3.57
C LYS A 225 31.18 1.18 -4.76
N THR A 226 31.32 -0.08 -5.14
CA THR A 226 32.23 -0.52 -6.22
C THR A 226 31.50 -1.04 -7.45
N ALA A 227 30.18 -1.12 -7.40
CA ALA A 227 29.39 -1.74 -8.48
C ALA A 227 29.21 -0.83 -9.70
N GLY A 228 29.31 0.51 -9.54
CA GLY A 228 29.13 1.47 -10.62
C GLY A 228 27.76 1.36 -11.29
N LEU A 229 26.70 1.13 -10.51
CA LEU A 229 25.33 1.06 -11.02
C LEU A 229 24.87 2.43 -11.50
N LYS A 230 24.26 2.45 -12.68
CA LYS A 230 23.53 3.59 -13.23
C LYS A 230 22.04 3.40 -13.05
N LEU A 231 21.41 4.33 -12.35
CA LEU A 231 20.00 4.26 -12.00
C LEU A 231 19.22 5.42 -12.60
N VAL A 232 18.06 5.13 -13.16
CA VAL A 232 17.00 6.12 -13.38
C VAL A 232 15.96 5.94 -12.30
N TYR A 233 15.56 7.04 -11.66
CA TYR A 233 14.55 7.02 -10.60
C TYR A 233 13.44 8.04 -10.84
N SER A 234 12.19 7.62 -10.66
CA SER A 234 11.02 8.49 -10.62
C SER A 234 10.30 8.38 -9.27
N PRO A 235 10.16 9.47 -8.52
CA PRO A 235 9.29 9.54 -7.36
C PRO A 235 7.80 9.69 -7.73
N LEU A 236 7.43 9.73 -9.01
CA LEU A 236 6.07 9.99 -9.51
C LEU A 236 5.41 11.21 -8.84
N ASN A 237 6.16 12.32 -8.72
CA ASN A 237 5.75 13.54 -8.00
C ASN A 237 5.35 13.30 -6.52
N GLY A 238 5.80 12.22 -5.91
CA GLY A 238 5.45 11.79 -4.55
C GLY A 238 6.50 12.09 -3.48
N SER A 239 6.38 11.40 -2.35
CA SER A 239 7.22 11.58 -1.16
C SER A 239 8.54 10.80 -1.19
N GLY A 240 8.78 10.01 -2.23
CA GLY A 240 9.95 9.13 -2.30
C GLY A 240 11.27 9.82 -2.63
N LEU A 241 11.26 11.03 -3.22
CA LEU A 241 12.48 11.68 -3.74
C LEU A 241 13.62 11.71 -2.71
N VAL A 242 13.40 12.38 -1.61
CA VAL A 242 14.43 12.59 -0.59
C VAL A 242 14.85 11.29 0.09
N PRO A 243 13.94 10.46 0.63
CA PRO A 243 14.35 9.28 1.37
C PRO A 243 14.97 8.19 0.48
N VAL A 244 14.52 8.00 -0.77
CA VAL A 244 15.14 7.02 -1.68
C VAL A 244 16.54 7.46 -2.06
N THR A 245 16.71 8.69 -2.54
CA THR A 245 18.03 9.18 -2.96
C THR A 245 19.01 9.21 -1.79
N ARG A 246 18.57 9.63 -0.60
CA ARG A 246 19.38 9.63 0.61
C ARG A 246 19.92 8.22 0.93
N VAL A 247 19.04 7.22 1.01
CA VAL A 247 19.45 5.85 1.35
C VAL A 247 20.35 5.26 0.27
N LEU A 248 20.06 5.51 -1.02
CA LEU A 248 20.89 5.00 -2.11
C LEU A 248 22.29 5.63 -2.10
N HIS A 249 22.42 6.95 -1.86
CA HIS A 249 23.73 7.60 -1.67
C HIS A 249 24.48 7.05 -0.44
N ASP A 250 23.78 6.87 0.68
CA ASP A 250 24.37 6.34 1.91
C ASP A 250 24.99 4.94 1.71
N ILE A 251 24.43 4.11 0.82
CA ILE A 251 24.98 2.79 0.50
C ILE A 251 26.00 2.81 -0.65
N GLY A 252 26.21 3.97 -1.29
CA GLY A 252 27.23 4.21 -2.31
C GLY A 252 26.76 4.09 -3.76
N ILE A 253 25.49 4.44 -4.03
CA ILE A 253 24.96 4.58 -5.39
C ILE A 253 24.81 6.07 -5.67
N ASP A 254 25.72 6.63 -6.46
CA ASP A 254 25.81 8.07 -6.75
C ASP A 254 25.31 8.43 -8.17
N ASP A 255 25.34 7.49 -9.12
CA ASP A 255 24.88 7.72 -10.50
C ASP A 255 23.35 7.50 -10.59
N ILE A 256 22.60 8.47 -10.06
CA ILE A 256 21.14 8.47 -10.04
C ILE A 256 20.62 9.61 -10.91
N THR A 257 20.01 9.29 -12.03
CA THR A 257 19.29 10.25 -12.88
C THR A 257 17.81 10.28 -12.48
N ILE A 258 17.33 11.42 -12.02
CA ILE A 258 15.91 11.60 -11.69
C ILE A 258 15.12 12.00 -12.94
N VAL A 259 13.89 11.46 -13.11
CA VAL A 259 12.98 11.88 -14.18
C VAL A 259 12.52 13.31 -13.91
N PRO A 260 12.93 14.31 -14.73
CA PRO A 260 12.76 15.73 -14.39
C PRO A 260 11.29 16.15 -14.19
N GLU A 261 10.39 15.63 -15.03
CA GLU A 261 8.96 15.96 -15.02
C GLU A 261 8.23 15.39 -13.81
N GLN A 262 8.82 14.39 -13.16
CA GLN A 262 8.24 13.66 -12.03
C GLN A 262 9.02 13.86 -10.73
N GLN A 263 10.05 14.68 -10.75
CA GLN A 263 10.99 14.86 -9.64
C GLN A 263 10.33 15.51 -8.41
N TYR A 264 9.70 16.66 -8.62
CA TYR A 264 9.18 17.45 -7.51
C TYR A 264 7.75 17.05 -7.13
N PRO A 265 7.38 17.16 -5.85
CA PRO A 265 6.02 16.89 -5.39
C PRO A 265 4.97 17.72 -6.15
N ASP A 266 4.00 17.06 -6.75
CA ASP A 266 2.84 17.70 -7.40
C ASP A 266 1.62 16.78 -7.31
N GLY A 267 0.65 17.14 -6.45
CA GLY A 267 -0.57 16.37 -6.24
C GLY A 267 -1.52 16.30 -7.44
N ARG A 268 -1.22 17.02 -8.53
CA ARG A 268 -1.97 16.93 -9.80
C ARG A 268 -1.50 15.79 -10.68
N PHE A 269 -0.28 15.26 -10.44
CA PHE A 269 0.35 14.18 -11.21
C PHE A 269 0.27 14.43 -12.74
N PRO A 270 0.84 15.55 -13.25
CA PRO A 270 0.54 16.04 -14.59
C PRO A 270 0.97 15.09 -15.72
N THR A 271 1.98 14.26 -15.49
CA THR A 271 2.50 13.30 -16.48
C THR A 271 1.99 11.87 -16.24
N CYS A 272 1.31 11.62 -15.12
CA CYS A 272 0.85 10.28 -14.75
C CYS A 272 -0.46 10.35 -13.96
N PRO A 273 -1.63 10.44 -14.63
CA PRO A 273 -2.95 10.54 -13.97
C PRO A 273 -3.24 9.42 -12.96
N TYR A 274 -2.61 8.26 -13.14
CA TYR A 274 -2.62 7.12 -12.21
C TYR A 274 -1.18 6.84 -11.78
N PRO A 275 -0.68 7.48 -10.70
CA PRO A 275 0.72 7.36 -10.27
C PRO A 275 0.97 6.01 -9.57
N ASN A 276 0.74 4.92 -10.31
CA ASN A 276 0.87 3.53 -9.85
C ASN A 276 2.03 2.85 -10.58
N PRO A 277 3.12 2.50 -9.91
CA PRO A 277 4.28 1.86 -10.53
C PRO A 277 4.02 0.43 -11.04
N GLU A 278 2.81 -0.10 -10.88
CA GLU A 278 2.38 -1.37 -11.48
C GLU A 278 2.04 -1.24 -12.97
N ILE A 279 1.77 -0.02 -13.46
CA ILE A 279 1.31 0.22 -14.83
C ILE A 279 2.43 0.81 -15.69
N PHE A 280 2.48 0.37 -16.95
CA PHE A 280 3.50 0.79 -17.90
C PHE A 280 3.53 2.31 -18.10
N GLU A 281 2.37 2.95 -18.19
CA GLU A 281 2.23 4.39 -18.42
C GLU A 281 2.92 5.23 -17.34
N ALA A 282 2.92 4.76 -16.09
CA ALA A 282 3.61 5.43 -14.99
C ALA A 282 5.15 5.37 -15.15
N LEU A 283 5.64 4.31 -15.76
CA LEU A 283 7.08 4.05 -15.93
C LEU A 283 7.65 4.60 -17.24
N LYS A 284 6.79 5.00 -18.18
CA LYS A 284 7.16 5.34 -19.55
C LYS A 284 8.28 6.39 -19.64
N LEU A 285 8.15 7.53 -18.98
CA LEU A 285 9.19 8.59 -19.01
C LEU A 285 10.52 8.10 -18.41
N GLY A 286 10.45 7.31 -17.35
CA GLY A 286 11.63 6.69 -16.74
C GLY A 286 12.30 5.68 -17.66
N LEU A 287 11.53 4.88 -18.40
CA LEU A 287 12.06 3.93 -19.39
C LEU A 287 12.74 4.64 -20.55
N GLU A 288 12.11 5.67 -21.14
CA GLU A 288 12.70 6.47 -22.20
C GLU A 288 14.02 7.12 -21.76
N LEU A 289 14.08 7.61 -20.52
CA LEU A 289 15.30 8.18 -19.94
C LEU A 289 16.37 7.10 -19.67
N ALA A 290 15.96 5.92 -19.21
CA ALA A 290 16.86 4.79 -18.97
C ALA A 290 17.48 4.28 -20.27
N GLU A 291 16.71 4.14 -21.33
CA GLU A 291 17.20 3.79 -22.67
C GLU A 291 18.22 4.82 -23.18
N LYS A 292 17.89 6.11 -23.07
CA LYS A 292 18.78 7.20 -23.50
C LYS A 292 20.11 7.21 -22.76
N ASN A 293 20.09 6.92 -21.45
CA ASN A 293 21.28 6.99 -20.59
C ASN A 293 22.01 5.65 -20.48
N GLY A 294 21.43 4.56 -20.99
CA GLY A 294 21.94 3.21 -20.80
C GLY A 294 22.00 2.79 -19.34
N ALA A 295 20.97 3.15 -18.55
CA ALA A 295 20.91 2.83 -17.14
C ALA A 295 20.77 1.31 -16.91
N ASP A 296 21.31 0.80 -15.82
CA ASP A 296 21.19 -0.63 -15.46
C ASP A 296 19.81 -0.96 -14.94
N LEU A 297 19.18 0.00 -14.22
CA LEU A 297 17.87 -0.11 -13.60
C LEU A 297 17.07 1.18 -13.78
N MET A 298 15.74 1.01 -13.82
CA MET A 298 14.78 2.10 -13.64
C MET A 298 13.86 1.74 -12.46
N LEU A 299 13.75 2.65 -11.47
CA LEU A 299 12.84 2.51 -10.34
C LEU A 299 11.79 3.62 -10.35
N ALA A 300 10.58 3.30 -9.92
CA ALA A 300 9.55 4.30 -9.63
C ALA A 300 8.81 3.97 -8.33
N THR A 301 8.54 5.01 -7.51
CA THR A 301 7.74 4.87 -6.28
C THR A 301 6.42 5.60 -6.41
N ASP A 302 5.36 5.06 -5.80
CA ASP A 302 4.07 5.73 -5.75
C ASP A 302 4.08 6.95 -4.80
N PRO A 303 3.03 7.80 -4.78
CA PRO A 303 3.07 9.07 -4.07
C PRO A 303 3.36 8.99 -2.57
N ASP A 304 2.88 7.95 -1.88
CA ASP A 304 3.16 7.72 -0.46
C ASP A 304 4.34 6.75 -0.22
N ALA A 305 5.07 6.41 -1.30
CA ALA A 305 6.31 5.65 -1.33
C ALA A 305 6.26 4.35 -0.51
N ASP A 306 5.12 3.66 -0.60
CA ASP A 306 4.94 2.34 -0.03
C ASP A 306 5.14 1.22 -1.07
N ARG A 307 5.16 1.54 -2.39
CA ARG A 307 5.41 0.63 -3.51
C ARG A 307 6.58 1.10 -4.36
N VAL A 308 7.30 0.13 -4.93
CA VAL A 308 8.36 0.39 -5.92
C VAL A 308 8.22 -0.55 -7.12
N GLY A 309 8.03 0.04 -8.30
CA GLY A 309 8.09 -0.63 -9.60
C GLY A 309 9.50 -0.56 -10.18
N ILE A 310 9.85 -1.54 -11.00
CA ILE A 310 11.20 -1.70 -11.53
C ILE A 310 11.18 -2.15 -12.98
N ALA A 311 12.13 -1.60 -13.76
CA ALA A 311 12.57 -2.16 -15.02
C ALA A 311 14.07 -2.47 -14.95
N ILE A 312 14.46 -3.61 -15.52
CA ILE A 312 15.84 -4.07 -15.61
C ILE A 312 16.31 -4.02 -17.05
N ARG A 313 17.58 -3.70 -17.24
CA ARG A 313 18.21 -3.76 -18.56
C ARG A 313 18.56 -5.21 -18.90
N CYS A 314 18.09 -5.67 -20.06
CA CYS A 314 18.41 -6.99 -20.61
C CYS A 314 19.77 -7.00 -21.32
N PRO A 315 20.38 -8.19 -21.56
CA PRO A 315 21.67 -8.30 -22.27
C PRO A 315 21.67 -7.71 -23.69
N ASP A 316 20.54 -7.70 -24.36
CA ASP A 316 20.35 -7.08 -25.70
C ASP A 316 20.18 -5.56 -25.66
N GLY A 317 20.17 -4.96 -24.45
CA GLY A 317 20.00 -3.54 -24.22
C GLY A 317 18.55 -3.07 -24.08
N SER A 318 17.57 -3.94 -24.30
CA SER A 318 16.15 -3.65 -24.05
C SER A 318 15.84 -3.58 -22.54
N TYR A 319 14.65 -3.08 -22.19
CA TYR A 319 14.19 -3.04 -20.80
C TYR A 319 12.97 -3.93 -20.60
N GLU A 320 12.97 -4.67 -19.51
CA GLU A 320 11.86 -5.54 -19.10
C GLU A 320 11.33 -5.11 -17.74
N LEU A 321 10.01 -5.01 -17.63
CA LEU A 321 9.34 -4.75 -16.35
C LEU A 321 9.33 -6.03 -15.51
N VAL A 322 9.72 -5.93 -14.25
CA VAL A 322 9.66 -7.04 -13.30
C VAL A 322 8.40 -6.89 -12.46
N SER A 323 7.53 -7.89 -12.48
CA SER A 323 6.29 -7.85 -11.70
C SER A 323 6.56 -7.89 -10.19
N GLY A 324 5.57 -7.43 -9.40
CA GLY A 324 5.67 -7.46 -7.94
C GLY A 324 5.87 -8.86 -7.38
N ASN A 325 5.28 -9.88 -8.02
CA ASN A 325 5.50 -11.28 -7.66
C ASN A 325 6.92 -11.74 -7.95
N GLU A 326 7.46 -11.46 -9.12
CA GLU A 326 8.83 -11.82 -9.50
C GLU A 326 9.85 -11.14 -8.60
N MET A 327 9.67 -9.83 -8.36
CA MET A 327 10.56 -9.08 -7.48
C MET A 327 10.47 -9.56 -6.02
N GLY A 328 9.27 -9.91 -5.53
CA GLY A 328 9.10 -10.49 -4.20
C GLY A 328 9.87 -11.82 -4.04
N VAL A 329 9.84 -12.68 -5.07
CA VAL A 329 10.59 -13.94 -5.11
C VAL A 329 12.10 -13.68 -5.19
N LEU A 330 12.55 -12.78 -6.05
CA LEU A 330 13.96 -12.40 -6.21
C LEU A 330 14.55 -11.84 -4.91
N LEU A 331 13.82 -10.94 -4.25
CA LEU A 331 14.24 -10.36 -2.96
C LEU A 331 14.29 -11.42 -1.86
N LEU A 332 13.31 -12.32 -1.79
CA LEU A 332 13.30 -13.43 -0.83
C LEU A 332 14.53 -14.33 -1.03
N ASP A 333 14.79 -14.74 -2.27
CA ASP A 333 15.95 -15.55 -2.64
C ASP A 333 17.27 -14.84 -2.29
N TYR A 334 17.40 -13.57 -2.67
CA TYR A 334 18.59 -12.76 -2.40
C TYR A 334 18.87 -12.60 -0.91
N ILE A 335 17.84 -12.28 -0.11
CA ILE A 335 17.94 -12.14 1.35
C ILE A 335 18.34 -13.46 1.99
N CYS A 336 17.70 -14.57 1.60
CA CYS A 336 17.98 -15.88 2.16
C CYS A 336 19.40 -16.33 1.84
N ALA A 337 19.80 -16.29 0.57
CA ALA A 337 21.14 -16.69 0.13
C ALA A 337 22.23 -15.87 0.82
N GLY A 338 22.07 -14.53 0.86
CA GLY A 338 23.05 -13.66 1.47
C GLY A 338 23.15 -13.79 2.98
N ARG A 339 22.03 -13.97 3.68
CA ARG A 339 22.03 -14.19 5.13
C ARG A 339 22.68 -15.53 5.52
N ILE A 340 22.45 -16.57 4.71
CA ILE A 340 23.13 -17.88 4.91
C ILE A 340 24.64 -17.71 4.68
N GLU A 341 25.03 -17.09 3.56
CA GLU A 341 26.45 -16.81 3.26
C GLU A 341 27.16 -16.06 4.39
N LYS A 342 26.49 -15.07 5.00
CA LYS A 342 27.03 -14.24 6.08
C LYS A 342 26.85 -14.83 7.48
N GLY A 343 26.17 -15.97 7.63
CA GLY A 343 25.87 -16.54 8.95
C GLY A 343 24.90 -15.69 9.79
N THR A 344 24.05 -14.88 9.15
CA THR A 344 23.09 -13.98 9.82
C THR A 344 21.64 -14.43 9.70
N MET A 345 21.39 -15.62 9.16
CA MET A 345 20.05 -16.20 9.11
C MET A 345 19.60 -16.56 10.53
N PRO A 346 18.45 -16.04 11.00
CA PRO A 346 17.96 -16.40 12.33
C PRO A 346 17.52 -17.87 12.40
N ALA A 347 17.45 -18.42 13.60
CA ALA A 347 16.84 -19.73 13.82
C ALA A 347 15.33 -19.65 13.49
N ASN A 348 14.81 -20.65 12.75
CA ASN A 348 13.40 -20.72 12.33
C ASN A 348 12.91 -19.43 11.66
N PRO A 349 13.55 -18.98 10.56
CA PRO A 349 13.21 -17.72 9.90
C PRO A 349 11.78 -17.75 9.35
N VAL A 350 11.13 -16.57 9.36
CA VAL A 350 9.76 -16.39 8.89
C VAL A 350 9.73 -15.35 7.76
N ALA A 351 9.09 -15.70 6.66
CA ALA A 351 8.65 -14.78 5.63
C ALA A 351 7.13 -14.78 5.55
N VAL A 352 6.54 -13.66 5.10
CA VAL A 352 5.09 -13.49 5.05
C VAL A 352 4.67 -12.94 3.69
N LYS A 353 3.61 -13.50 3.08
CA LYS A 353 3.04 -12.97 1.84
C LYS A 353 1.52 -13.01 1.84
N SER A 354 0.89 -12.27 0.91
CA SER A 354 -0.55 -12.36 0.72
C SER A 354 -0.95 -13.69 0.07
N ILE A 355 -2.16 -14.17 0.36
CA ILE A 355 -2.73 -15.40 -0.24
C ILE A 355 -2.89 -15.33 -1.76
N VAL A 356 -2.83 -14.13 -2.35
CA VAL A 356 -2.91 -13.91 -3.80
C VAL A 356 -1.54 -13.72 -4.45
N SER A 357 -0.47 -13.64 -3.64
CA SER A 357 0.91 -13.61 -4.14
C SER A 357 1.36 -15.00 -4.58
N THR A 358 2.33 -15.04 -5.48
CA THR A 358 2.78 -16.26 -6.17
C THR A 358 3.19 -17.40 -5.24
N PRO A 359 2.73 -18.65 -5.49
CA PRO A 359 3.19 -19.85 -4.78
C PRO A 359 4.67 -20.19 -5.04
N LEU A 360 5.30 -19.60 -6.06
CA LEU A 360 6.74 -19.73 -6.29
C LEU A 360 7.55 -19.30 -5.04
N ALA A 361 7.07 -18.29 -4.33
CA ALA A 361 7.69 -17.84 -3.09
C ALA A 361 7.67 -18.90 -1.99
N ASP A 362 6.61 -19.73 -1.91
CA ASP A 362 6.55 -20.86 -0.95
C ASP A 362 7.62 -21.91 -1.27
N ALA A 363 7.80 -22.22 -2.57
CA ALA A 363 8.83 -23.18 -3.01
C ALA A 363 10.24 -22.66 -2.72
N VAL A 364 10.52 -21.39 -2.99
CA VAL A 364 11.80 -20.75 -2.69
C VAL A 364 12.05 -20.72 -1.18
N ALA A 365 11.10 -20.25 -0.37
CA ALA A 365 11.21 -20.22 1.10
C ALA A 365 11.54 -21.62 1.66
N LYS A 366 10.81 -22.63 1.22
CA LYS A 366 11.03 -24.03 1.63
C LYS A 366 12.45 -24.51 1.32
N SER A 367 13.01 -24.11 0.18
CA SER A 367 14.38 -24.52 -0.20
C SER A 367 15.46 -23.94 0.71
N TYR A 368 15.15 -22.85 1.42
CA TYR A 368 16.03 -22.22 2.41
C TYR A 368 15.65 -22.52 3.87
N GLY A 369 14.67 -23.39 4.10
CA GLY A 369 14.19 -23.70 5.45
C GLY A 369 13.44 -22.54 6.13
N VAL A 370 12.85 -21.64 5.35
CA VAL A 370 12.07 -20.49 5.81
C VAL A 370 10.60 -20.87 5.96
N GLU A 371 10.00 -20.58 7.11
CA GLU A 371 8.55 -20.69 7.32
C GLU A 371 7.85 -19.59 6.50
N MET A 372 7.08 -19.95 5.46
CA MET A 372 6.25 -19.00 4.72
C MET A 372 4.86 -18.93 5.33
N ARG A 373 4.47 -17.77 5.81
CA ARG A 373 3.10 -17.49 6.28
C ARG A 373 2.30 -16.79 5.21
N ASN A 374 1.14 -17.39 4.86
CA ASN A 374 0.21 -16.84 3.90
C ASN A 374 -0.90 -16.11 4.65
N VAL A 375 -1.10 -14.80 4.40
CA VAL A 375 -2.08 -13.96 5.08
C VAL A 375 -3.06 -13.33 4.10
N LEU A 376 -4.17 -12.78 4.58
CA LEU A 376 -5.11 -12.04 3.73
C LEU A 376 -4.43 -10.86 3.04
N THR A 377 -5.02 -10.39 1.93
CA THR A 377 -4.55 -9.18 1.23
C THR A 377 -4.67 -7.94 2.11
N GLY A 378 -3.64 -7.11 2.04
CA GLY A 378 -3.46 -5.90 2.84
C GLY A 378 -2.28 -6.05 3.79
N PHE A 379 -1.30 -5.16 3.67
CA PHE A 379 -0.04 -5.25 4.41
C PHE A 379 -0.23 -5.21 5.94
N LYS A 380 -1.39 -4.73 6.42
CA LYS A 380 -1.77 -4.81 7.83
C LYS A 380 -1.68 -6.23 8.39
N TRP A 381 -1.95 -7.25 7.58
CA TRP A 381 -1.86 -8.65 8.01
C TRP A 381 -0.42 -9.14 8.09
N ILE A 382 0.48 -8.61 7.25
CA ILE A 382 1.92 -8.83 7.39
C ILE A 382 2.41 -8.12 8.68
N GLY A 383 1.99 -6.87 8.90
CA GLY A 383 2.25 -6.13 10.13
C GLY A 383 1.77 -6.86 11.38
N ASP A 384 0.57 -7.45 11.36
CA ASP A 384 0.03 -8.28 12.45
C ASP A 384 0.93 -9.50 12.76
N GLN A 385 1.44 -10.19 11.73
CA GLN A 385 2.38 -11.31 11.94
C GLN A 385 3.68 -10.85 12.61
N ILE A 386 4.18 -9.67 12.23
CA ILE A 386 5.36 -9.09 12.89
C ILE A 386 5.04 -8.73 14.35
N ALA A 387 3.88 -8.13 14.61
CA ALA A 387 3.45 -7.79 15.98
C ALA A 387 3.28 -9.04 16.86
N ARG A 388 2.74 -10.14 16.32
CA ARG A 388 2.64 -11.44 17.01
C ARG A 388 4.01 -12.02 17.34
N LEU A 389 4.97 -11.95 16.42
CA LEU A 389 6.34 -12.37 16.67
C LEU A 389 7.01 -11.49 17.74
N GLU A 390 6.76 -10.18 17.74
CA GLU A 390 7.27 -9.25 18.75
C GLU A 390 6.69 -9.57 20.14
N ALA A 391 5.38 -9.78 20.23
CA ALA A 391 4.73 -10.16 21.48
C ALA A 391 5.24 -11.49 22.05
N ALA A 392 5.66 -12.41 21.16
CA ALA A 392 6.28 -13.68 21.54
C ALA A 392 7.80 -13.58 21.84
N GLY A 393 8.41 -12.39 21.76
CA GLY A 393 9.87 -12.22 21.92
C GLY A 393 10.68 -12.84 20.77
N GLN A 394 10.09 -13.01 19.59
CA GLN A 394 10.66 -13.72 18.43
C GLN A 394 10.71 -12.85 17.16
N VAL A 395 10.70 -11.53 17.31
CA VAL A 395 10.59 -10.59 16.18
C VAL A 395 11.75 -10.72 15.18
N ASP A 396 12.93 -11.13 15.63
CA ASP A 396 14.11 -11.33 14.78
C ASP A 396 13.95 -12.48 13.78
N ARG A 397 12.99 -13.37 13.98
CA ARG A 397 12.64 -14.41 13.01
C ARG A 397 12.05 -13.84 11.72
N PHE A 398 11.42 -12.67 11.75
CA PHE A 398 10.88 -12.02 10.56
C PHE A 398 12.00 -11.49 9.67
N ILE A 399 12.15 -12.07 8.48
CA ILE A 399 13.19 -11.68 7.53
C ILE A 399 12.66 -10.85 6.37
N PHE A 400 11.46 -11.19 5.86
CA PHE A 400 10.88 -10.54 4.68
C PHE A 400 9.37 -10.69 4.61
N GLY A 401 8.69 -9.68 4.06
CA GLY A 401 7.27 -9.75 3.72
C GLY A 401 6.97 -8.98 2.44
N PHE A 402 6.01 -9.47 1.63
CA PHE A 402 5.63 -8.80 0.40
C PHE A 402 4.19 -9.06 -0.03
N GLU A 403 3.69 -8.17 -0.88
CA GLU A 403 2.47 -8.31 -1.64
C GLU A 403 2.76 -8.23 -3.14
N GLU A 404 1.95 -8.90 -3.94
CA GLU A 404 2.02 -8.90 -5.42
C GLU A 404 1.95 -7.49 -6.03
N SER A 405 1.38 -6.56 -5.29
CA SER A 405 1.18 -5.15 -5.66
C SER A 405 2.40 -4.28 -5.37
N TYR A 406 3.61 -4.80 -5.57
CA TYR A 406 4.89 -4.07 -5.49
C TYR A 406 5.25 -3.52 -4.10
N GLY A 407 4.68 -4.10 -3.05
CA GLY A 407 4.95 -3.74 -1.66
C GLY A 407 5.87 -4.73 -0.97
N TYR A 408 6.99 -4.27 -0.42
CA TYR A 408 8.03 -5.09 0.21
C TYR A 408 8.43 -4.53 1.56
N LEU A 409 8.83 -5.41 2.48
CA LEU A 409 9.42 -5.04 3.77
C LEU A 409 10.47 -6.08 4.19
N ALA A 410 11.66 -5.64 4.56
CA ALA A 410 12.69 -6.46 5.19
C ALA A 410 12.98 -5.93 6.60
N GLY A 411 12.83 -6.82 7.60
CA GLY A 411 13.01 -6.50 9.01
C GLY A 411 11.81 -5.80 9.67
N PRO A 412 11.76 -5.78 11.01
CA PRO A 412 10.56 -5.48 11.78
C PRO A 412 10.47 -4.04 12.29
N TYR A 413 11.26 -3.08 11.76
CA TYR A 413 11.35 -1.72 12.26
C TYR A 413 10.13 -0.85 11.96
N VAL A 414 9.36 -1.18 10.92
CA VAL A 414 8.06 -0.61 10.57
C VAL A 414 7.02 -1.72 10.40
N ARG A 415 5.74 -1.36 10.20
CA ARG A 415 4.63 -2.32 10.07
C ARG A 415 3.84 -2.16 8.77
N ASP A 416 4.41 -1.46 7.81
CA ASP A 416 3.84 -1.31 6.48
C ASP A 416 4.92 -1.54 5.42
N LYS A 417 4.50 -1.83 4.18
CA LYS A 417 5.40 -1.99 3.02
C LYS A 417 6.13 -0.68 2.76
N TYR A 418 7.39 -0.77 2.34
CA TYR A 418 8.25 0.39 2.26
C TYR A 418 9.09 0.39 0.99
N ALA A 419 8.78 1.32 0.07
CA ALA A 419 9.50 1.44 -1.18
C ALA A 419 10.99 1.73 -1.01
N ILE A 420 11.38 2.43 0.05
CA ILE A 420 12.79 2.81 0.30
C ILE A 420 13.65 1.57 0.59
N ILE A 421 13.19 0.67 1.46
CA ILE A 421 13.90 -0.61 1.70
C ILE A 421 13.86 -1.49 0.46
N GLY A 422 12.74 -1.50 -0.27
CA GLY A 422 12.63 -2.19 -1.55
C GLY A 422 13.65 -1.68 -2.54
N SER A 423 13.74 -0.36 -2.75
CA SER A 423 14.71 0.29 -3.65
C SER A 423 16.16 -0.03 -3.25
N MET A 424 16.48 0.04 -1.95
CA MET A 424 17.80 -0.28 -1.43
C MET A 424 18.20 -1.72 -1.75
N LEU A 425 17.35 -2.69 -1.43
CA LEU A 425 17.66 -4.11 -1.64
C LEU A 425 17.66 -4.51 -3.11
N ILE A 426 16.81 -3.91 -3.94
CA ILE A 426 16.82 -4.12 -5.40
C ILE A 426 18.15 -3.66 -5.99
N CYS A 427 18.62 -2.46 -5.61
CA CYS A 427 19.90 -1.94 -6.08
C CYS A 427 21.09 -2.77 -5.56
N GLU A 428 21.06 -3.18 -4.29
CA GLU A 428 22.09 -4.06 -3.73
C GLU A 428 22.13 -5.41 -4.44
N MET A 429 20.97 -5.99 -4.73
CA MET A 429 20.85 -7.24 -5.49
C MET A 429 21.40 -7.10 -6.91
N ALA A 430 21.10 -6.00 -7.61
CA ALA A 430 21.64 -5.72 -8.93
C ALA A 430 23.17 -5.56 -8.89
N ALA A 431 23.69 -4.85 -7.91
CA ALA A 431 25.13 -4.72 -7.67
C ALA A 431 25.80 -6.07 -7.43
N TYR A 432 25.15 -6.94 -6.66
CA TYR A 432 25.65 -8.29 -6.38
C TYR A 432 25.75 -9.14 -7.65
N TYR A 433 24.66 -9.26 -8.42
CA TYR A 433 24.68 -10.09 -9.63
C TYR A 433 25.69 -9.55 -10.65
N ARG A 434 25.78 -8.23 -10.82
CA ARG A 434 26.81 -7.61 -11.67
C ARG A 434 28.22 -7.96 -11.21
N SER A 435 28.49 -7.97 -9.89
CA SER A 435 29.83 -8.27 -9.35
C SER A 435 30.29 -9.71 -9.59
N ILE A 436 29.36 -10.62 -9.80
CA ILE A 436 29.64 -12.04 -10.12
C ILE A 436 29.46 -12.38 -11.61
N GLY A 437 29.28 -11.37 -12.46
CA GLY A 437 29.12 -11.55 -13.91
C GLY A 437 27.75 -12.11 -14.32
N SER A 438 26.72 -11.90 -13.51
CA SER A 438 25.33 -12.30 -13.76
C SER A 438 24.38 -11.09 -13.74
N SER A 439 23.07 -11.32 -13.86
CA SER A 439 22.02 -10.32 -13.85
C SER A 439 20.79 -10.77 -13.06
N ILE A 440 19.92 -9.80 -12.71
CA ILE A 440 18.60 -10.09 -12.10
C ILE A 440 17.78 -11.01 -13.01
N LYS A 441 17.83 -10.78 -14.34
CA LYS A 441 17.11 -11.60 -15.33
C LYS A 441 17.58 -13.05 -15.32
N GLU A 442 18.89 -13.25 -15.38
CA GLU A 442 19.46 -14.60 -15.34
C GLU A 442 19.10 -15.33 -14.04
N ARG A 443 19.17 -14.62 -12.90
CA ARG A 443 18.74 -15.22 -11.63
C ARG A 443 17.28 -15.62 -11.61
N LEU A 444 16.40 -14.80 -12.18
CA LEU A 444 14.98 -15.14 -12.30
C LEU A 444 14.77 -16.41 -13.16
N GLU A 445 15.48 -16.51 -14.28
CA GLU A 445 15.42 -17.71 -15.15
C GLU A 445 15.96 -18.97 -14.43
N GLU A 446 17.02 -18.84 -13.62
CA GLU A 446 17.50 -19.95 -12.76
C GLU A 446 16.45 -20.42 -11.75
N ILE A 447 15.75 -19.46 -11.12
CA ILE A 447 14.65 -19.77 -10.19
C ILE A 447 13.53 -20.51 -10.92
N TYR A 448 13.14 -20.04 -12.11
CA TYR A 448 12.14 -20.71 -12.94
C TYR A 448 12.57 -22.09 -13.40
N ALA A 449 13.83 -22.26 -13.78
CA ALA A 449 14.37 -23.56 -14.17
C ALA A 449 14.32 -24.57 -13.00
N LYS A 450 14.52 -24.10 -11.77
CA LYS A 450 14.53 -24.94 -10.57
C LYS A 450 13.13 -25.30 -10.06
N PHE A 451 12.19 -24.36 -10.09
CA PHE A 451 10.89 -24.48 -9.41
C PHE A 451 9.68 -24.50 -10.36
N GLY A 452 9.90 -24.28 -11.66
CA GLY A 452 8.85 -24.13 -12.66
C GLY A 452 8.54 -22.67 -13.00
N ARG A 453 8.06 -22.43 -14.22
CA ARG A 453 7.74 -21.08 -14.71
C ARG A 453 6.31 -20.70 -14.33
N TYR A 454 6.20 -19.91 -13.28
CA TYR A 454 4.93 -19.35 -12.83
C TYR A 454 4.60 -18.07 -13.60
N LEU A 455 3.34 -17.93 -13.98
CA LEU A 455 2.77 -16.68 -14.49
C LEU A 455 1.63 -16.24 -13.57
N ASN A 456 1.72 -15.01 -13.07
CA ASN A 456 0.71 -14.41 -12.21
C ASN A 456 0.07 -13.23 -12.95
N LYS A 457 -1.24 -13.24 -13.15
CA LYS A 457 -2.01 -12.18 -13.82
C LYS A 457 -3.29 -11.89 -13.06
N VAL A 458 -3.74 -10.65 -13.15
CA VAL A 458 -4.98 -10.17 -12.51
C VAL A 458 -5.89 -9.59 -13.57
N ASP A 459 -7.14 -10.06 -13.63
CA ASP A 459 -8.19 -9.45 -14.42
C ASP A 459 -9.20 -8.78 -13.47
N SER A 460 -9.80 -7.67 -13.89
CA SER A 460 -10.81 -6.94 -13.12
C SER A 460 -12.12 -6.88 -13.90
N PHE A 461 -13.22 -7.17 -13.23
CA PHE A 461 -14.58 -7.09 -13.76
C PHE A 461 -15.33 -5.99 -13.02
N GLU A 462 -15.77 -4.96 -13.74
CA GLU A 462 -16.48 -3.80 -13.17
C GLU A 462 -17.99 -3.98 -13.28
N PHE A 463 -18.69 -3.55 -12.24
CA PHE A 463 -20.16 -3.60 -12.14
C PHE A 463 -20.68 -2.19 -11.86
N PRO A 464 -20.75 -1.30 -12.86
CA PRO A 464 -21.12 0.08 -12.65
C PRO A 464 -22.58 0.23 -12.18
N GLY A 465 -22.85 1.29 -11.42
CA GLY A 465 -24.16 1.65 -10.93
C GLY A 465 -24.48 1.16 -9.51
N LEU A 466 -25.63 1.60 -8.99
CA LEU A 466 -26.05 1.35 -7.60
C LEU A 466 -26.27 -0.14 -7.28
N SER A 467 -26.66 -0.95 -8.27
CA SER A 467 -26.85 -2.40 -8.14
C SER A 467 -25.57 -3.22 -8.23
N GLY A 468 -24.42 -2.58 -8.54
CA GLY A 468 -23.15 -3.29 -8.75
C GLY A 468 -22.71 -4.10 -7.55
N MET A 469 -22.85 -3.55 -6.33
CA MET A 469 -22.51 -4.26 -5.10
C MET A 469 -23.38 -5.48 -4.85
N GLU A 470 -24.69 -5.37 -5.12
CA GLU A 470 -25.64 -6.49 -4.99
C GLU A 470 -25.33 -7.60 -6.00
N LYS A 471 -25.02 -7.21 -7.26
CA LYS A 471 -24.62 -8.15 -8.31
C LYS A 471 -23.35 -8.91 -7.91
N MET A 472 -22.32 -8.23 -7.43
CA MET A 472 -21.10 -8.87 -6.93
C MET A 472 -21.37 -9.86 -5.78
N ALA A 473 -22.22 -9.48 -4.82
CA ALA A 473 -22.63 -10.37 -3.73
C ALA A 473 -23.31 -11.63 -4.27
N GLY A 474 -24.26 -11.47 -5.20
CA GLY A 474 -24.94 -12.58 -5.87
C GLY A 474 -23.99 -13.52 -6.61
N ILE A 475 -23.00 -13.00 -7.33
CA ILE A 475 -21.96 -13.78 -8.00
C ILE A 475 -21.17 -14.61 -7.00
N MET A 476 -20.68 -14.00 -5.92
CA MET A 476 -19.91 -14.69 -4.90
C MET A 476 -20.72 -15.78 -4.19
N ASP A 477 -22.00 -15.52 -3.91
CA ASP A 477 -22.90 -16.51 -3.31
C ASP A 477 -23.20 -17.65 -4.29
N GLY A 478 -23.35 -17.36 -5.58
CA GLY A 478 -23.51 -18.37 -6.62
C GLY A 478 -22.32 -19.30 -6.71
N LEU A 479 -21.11 -18.75 -6.74
CA LEU A 479 -19.84 -19.50 -6.79
C LEU A 479 -19.62 -20.38 -5.52
N ARG A 480 -20.15 -19.97 -4.36
CA ARG A 480 -20.12 -20.78 -3.12
C ARG A 480 -21.10 -21.93 -3.14
N LYS A 481 -22.35 -21.64 -3.57
CA LYS A 481 -23.42 -22.65 -3.60
C LYS A 481 -23.18 -23.72 -4.66
N ASN A 482 -22.65 -23.31 -5.80
CA ASN A 482 -22.42 -24.15 -6.98
C ASN A 482 -20.98 -23.97 -7.48
N PRO A 483 -19.98 -24.42 -6.74
CA PRO A 483 -18.57 -24.28 -7.18
C PRO A 483 -18.38 -25.07 -8.49
N PRO A 484 -17.69 -24.50 -9.48
CA PRO A 484 -17.41 -25.20 -10.73
C PRO A 484 -16.53 -26.43 -10.45
N ALA A 485 -16.89 -27.56 -11.04
CA ALA A 485 -16.09 -28.79 -10.97
C ALA A 485 -14.85 -28.70 -11.87
N GLU A 486 -14.90 -27.81 -12.87
CA GLU A 486 -13.84 -27.59 -13.86
C GLU A 486 -13.80 -26.13 -14.27
N ILE A 487 -12.61 -25.59 -14.51
CA ILE A 487 -12.39 -24.26 -15.06
C ILE A 487 -11.42 -24.37 -16.25
N GLY A 488 -11.88 -24.04 -17.45
CA GLY A 488 -11.05 -24.02 -18.66
C GLY A 488 -10.41 -25.35 -19.05
N GLY A 489 -11.07 -26.47 -18.78
CA GLY A 489 -10.56 -27.83 -19.05
C GLY A 489 -9.68 -28.41 -17.94
N TYR A 490 -9.55 -27.70 -16.81
CA TYR A 490 -8.79 -28.17 -15.64
C TYR A 490 -9.76 -28.48 -14.49
N LYS A 491 -9.71 -29.68 -13.96
CA LYS A 491 -10.52 -30.08 -12.81
C LYS A 491 -10.15 -29.26 -11.58
N VAL A 492 -11.16 -28.87 -10.81
CA VAL A 492 -10.99 -28.24 -9.51
C VAL A 492 -10.64 -29.31 -8.48
N ALA A 493 -9.40 -29.29 -8.01
CA ALA A 493 -8.91 -30.23 -7.00
C ALA A 493 -9.41 -29.88 -5.60
N SER A 494 -9.50 -28.58 -5.29
CA SER A 494 -10.07 -28.08 -4.03
C SER A 494 -10.57 -26.67 -4.14
N VAL A 495 -11.53 -26.32 -3.26
CA VAL A 495 -12.03 -24.96 -3.07
C VAL A 495 -11.76 -24.53 -1.64
N THR A 496 -11.13 -23.37 -1.46
CA THR A 496 -10.94 -22.74 -0.15
C THR A 496 -11.79 -21.48 -0.08
N ASP A 497 -12.76 -21.46 0.84
CA ASP A 497 -13.56 -20.28 1.14
C ASP A 497 -13.03 -19.63 2.42
N TYR A 498 -12.60 -18.39 2.32
CA TYR A 498 -12.07 -17.61 3.44
C TYR A 498 -13.19 -17.03 4.35
N GLN A 499 -14.44 -17.34 4.09
CA GLN A 499 -15.49 -17.17 5.09
C GLN A 499 -15.45 -18.24 6.19
N ASP A 500 -14.85 -19.40 5.89
CA ASP A 500 -14.63 -20.51 6.84
C ASP A 500 -13.32 -20.29 7.60
N THR A 501 -13.42 -19.60 8.74
CA THR A 501 -12.27 -19.26 9.59
C THR A 501 -11.67 -20.47 10.31
N GLU A 502 -12.47 -21.52 10.56
CA GLU A 502 -11.99 -22.75 11.20
C GLU A 502 -11.07 -23.53 10.26
N LYS A 503 -11.45 -23.63 8.98
CA LYS A 503 -10.65 -24.32 7.96
C LYS A 503 -9.39 -23.54 7.56
N THR A 504 -9.49 -22.21 7.45
CA THR A 504 -8.38 -21.38 6.97
C THR A 504 -7.41 -20.93 8.07
N GLY A 505 -7.86 -20.87 9.32
CA GLY A 505 -7.10 -20.29 10.43
C GLY A 505 -6.86 -18.77 10.30
N LEU A 506 -7.49 -18.11 9.30
CA LEU A 506 -7.37 -16.69 9.02
C LEU A 506 -8.68 -15.95 9.34
N PRO A 507 -8.64 -14.64 9.56
CA PRO A 507 -9.85 -13.83 9.72
C PRO A 507 -10.79 -13.98 8.53
N LYS A 508 -12.10 -13.79 8.79
CA LYS A 508 -13.14 -13.90 7.77
C LYS A 508 -12.91 -12.91 6.62
N ALA A 509 -12.92 -13.44 5.39
CA ALA A 509 -12.76 -12.63 4.18
C ALA A 509 -13.64 -13.15 3.04
N ASN A 510 -14.09 -12.25 2.17
CA ASN A 510 -14.88 -12.64 1.00
C ASN A 510 -13.95 -13.01 -0.16
N VAL A 511 -13.30 -14.17 -0.06
CA VAL A 511 -12.33 -14.68 -1.04
C VAL A 511 -12.59 -16.17 -1.27
N LEU A 512 -12.55 -16.58 -2.53
CA LEU A 512 -12.57 -17.98 -2.96
C LEU A 512 -11.28 -18.31 -3.70
N ILE A 513 -10.62 -19.42 -3.36
CA ILE A 513 -9.48 -19.95 -4.08
C ILE A 513 -9.85 -21.33 -4.64
N TYR A 514 -9.74 -21.46 -5.96
CA TYR A 514 -9.85 -22.71 -6.68
C TYR A 514 -8.44 -23.22 -7.00
N ALA A 515 -8.02 -24.31 -6.37
CA ALA A 515 -6.82 -25.03 -6.76
C ALA A 515 -7.17 -26.05 -7.85
N LEU A 516 -6.44 -26.03 -8.95
CA LEU A 516 -6.69 -26.86 -10.12
C LEU A 516 -5.69 -28.00 -10.22
N GLU A 517 -6.09 -29.11 -10.83
CA GLU A 517 -5.15 -30.16 -11.19
C GLU A 517 -4.04 -29.59 -12.10
N GLY A 518 -2.78 -29.97 -11.84
CA GLY A 518 -1.62 -29.39 -12.53
C GLY A 518 -1.03 -28.14 -11.89
N GLY A 519 -1.53 -27.71 -10.71
CA GLY A 519 -0.91 -26.70 -9.87
C GLY A 519 -1.31 -25.24 -10.17
N ALA A 520 -2.18 -25.00 -11.16
CA ALA A 520 -2.75 -23.69 -11.40
C ALA A 520 -3.76 -23.31 -10.31
N THR A 521 -3.91 -22.00 -10.04
CA THR A 521 -4.93 -21.49 -9.11
C THR A 521 -5.70 -20.30 -9.69
N VAL A 522 -6.97 -20.20 -9.31
CA VAL A 522 -7.82 -19.05 -9.61
C VAL A 522 -8.36 -18.52 -8.30
N VAL A 523 -8.14 -17.24 -8.03
CA VAL A 523 -8.68 -16.56 -6.86
C VAL A 523 -9.74 -15.57 -7.30
N VAL A 524 -10.91 -15.60 -6.67
CA VAL A 524 -12.01 -14.64 -6.93
C VAL A 524 -12.22 -13.81 -5.67
N ARG A 525 -12.10 -12.48 -5.81
CA ARG A 525 -12.19 -11.54 -4.69
C ARG A 525 -12.92 -10.26 -5.10
N PRO A 526 -14.08 -9.94 -4.52
CA PRO A 526 -14.71 -8.64 -4.70
C PRO A 526 -13.92 -7.54 -3.98
N SER A 527 -13.92 -6.34 -4.55
CA SER A 527 -13.41 -5.15 -3.86
C SER A 527 -14.36 -4.77 -2.72
N GLY A 528 -13.80 -4.35 -1.59
CA GLY A 528 -14.60 -3.83 -0.47
C GLY A 528 -15.06 -2.38 -0.64
N THR A 529 -14.46 -1.65 -1.60
CA THR A 529 -14.67 -0.19 -1.75
C THR A 529 -15.17 0.23 -3.13
N GLU A 530 -15.05 -0.65 -4.12
CA GLU A 530 -15.41 -0.36 -5.51
C GLU A 530 -16.27 -1.50 -6.07
N PRO A 531 -17.22 -1.23 -6.97
CA PRO A 531 -18.07 -2.26 -7.57
C PRO A 531 -17.30 -3.06 -8.63
N LYS A 532 -16.29 -3.81 -8.19
CA LYS A 532 -15.49 -4.69 -9.06
C LYS A 532 -15.07 -5.99 -8.38
N ILE A 533 -14.98 -7.06 -9.16
CA ILE A 533 -14.37 -8.34 -8.76
C ILE A 533 -13.00 -8.44 -9.42
N LYS A 534 -11.98 -8.72 -8.63
CA LYS A 534 -10.65 -9.10 -9.11
C LYS A 534 -10.53 -10.61 -9.15
N THR A 535 -9.95 -11.10 -10.24
CA THR A 535 -9.59 -12.51 -10.40
C THR A 535 -8.08 -12.63 -10.58
N TYR A 536 -7.45 -13.40 -9.71
CA TYR A 536 -6.01 -13.65 -9.77
C TYR A 536 -5.78 -15.04 -10.34
N PHE A 537 -4.99 -15.11 -11.40
CA PHE A 537 -4.61 -16.36 -12.05
C PHE A 537 -3.15 -16.63 -11.75
N THR A 538 -2.87 -17.81 -11.20
CA THR A 538 -1.53 -18.36 -11.15
C THR A 538 -1.52 -19.58 -12.06
N THR A 539 -0.69 -19.56 -13.08
CA THR A 539 -0.50 -20.67 -14.01
C THR A 539 0.95 -21.14 -14.02
N LEU A 540 1.16 -22.38 -14.39
CA LEU A 540 2.45 -23.04 -14.40
C LEU A 540 2.69 -23.70 -15.75
N GLY A 541 3.78 -23.36 -16.42
CA GLY A 541 4.15 -23.90 -17.71
C GLY A 541 5.63 -24.27 -17.78
N LYS A 542 6.01 -25.00 -18.83
CA LYS A 542 7.42 -25.22 -19.19
C LYS A 542 8.08 -23.95 -19.73
N ASP A 543 7.25 -23.03 -20.28
CA ASP A 543 7.65 -21.74 -20.81
C ASP A 543 6.51 -20.71 -20.61
N LEU A 544 6.80 -19.44 -20.91
CA LEU A 544 5.84 -18.34 -20.75
C LEU A 544 4.63 -18.52 -21.69
N ALA A 545 4.83 -19.01 -22.89
CA ALA A 545 3.74 -19.19 -23.88
C ALA A 545 2.72 -20.22 -23.38
N GLN A 546 3.17 -21.32 -22.81
CA GLN A 546 2.31 -22.34 -22.23
C GLN A 546 1.53 -21.81 -21.02
N ALA A 547 2.23 -21.10 -20.10
CA ALA A 547 1.60 -20.49 -18.93
C ALA A 547 0.56 -19.44 -19.33
N GLN A 548 0.83 -18.61 -20.35
CA GLN A 548 -0.10 -17.62 -20.89
C GLN A 548 -1.32 -18.29 -21.55
N ALA A 549 -1.10 -19.31 -22.36
CA ALA A 549 -2.22 -20.05 -22.98
C ALA A 549 -3.13 -20.70 -21.92
N GLN A 550 -2.56 -21.21 -20.82
CA GLN A 550 -3.33 -21.72 -19.69
C GLN A 550 -4.16 -20.58 -19.05
N LYS A 551 -3.55 -19.41 -18.76
CA LYS A 551 -4.24 -18.24 -18.20
C LYS A 551 -5.41 -17.82 -19.07
N ASP A 552 -5.22 -17.77 -20.39
CA ASP A 552 -6.26 -17.31 -21.32
C ASP A 552 -7.46 -18.25 -21.35
N ARG A 553 -7.24 -19.58 -21.28
CA ARG A 553 -8.31 -20.58 -21.15
C ARG A 553 -9.08 -20.41 -19.84
N LEU A 554 -8.37 -20.25 -18.73
CA LEU A 554 -8.98 -20.05 -17.40
C LEU A 554 -9.82 -18.76 -17.37
N ALA A 555 -9.30 -17.66 -17.91
CA ALA A 555 -9.99 -16.38 -17.96
C ALA A 555 -11.25 -16.45 -18.84
N ALA A 556 -11.17 -17.09 -20.01
CA ALA A 556 -12.32 -17.29 -20.90
C ALA A 556 -13.43 -18.13 -20.25
N ALA A 557 -13.08 -19.18 -19.52
CA ALA A 557 -14.03 -20.03 -18.81
C ALA A 557 -14.66 -19.36 -17.58
N LEU A 558 -13.92 -18.47 -16.89
CA LEU A 558 -14.41 -17.78 -15.73
C LEU A 558 -15.34 -16.60 -16.06
N LYS A 559 -15.10 -15.95 -17.19
CA LYS A 559 -15.86 -14.76 -17.62
C LYS A 559 -17.39 -14.94 -17.57
N PRO A 560 -18.00 -16.03 -18.10
CA PRO A 560 -19.44 -16.23 -17.99
C PRO A 560 -19.96 -16.47 -16.57
N LEU A 561 -19.10 -16.96 -15.65
CA LEU A 561 -19.47 -17.17 -14.25
C LEU A 561 -19.49 -15.87 -13.44
N LEU A 562 -18.88 -14.81 -13.97
CA LEU A 562 -18.78 -13.47 -13.37
C LEU A 562 -19.65 -12.43 -14.11
N ALA A 563 -20.43 -12.83 -15.12
CA ALA A 563 -21.23 -11.93 -15.96
C ALA A 563 -22.60 -11.53 -15.34
#